data_502c5541a2caa401f4ec65a91fe94b5a
#
_entry.id   502c5541a2caa401f4ec65a91fe94b5a
#
_cell.length_a   1.000
_cell.length_b   1.000
_cell.length_c   1.000
_cell.angle_alpha   90.00
_cell.angle_beta   90.00
_cell.angle_gamma   90.00
#
_symmetry.space_group_name_H-M   'P 1'
#
loop_
_entity.id
_entity.type
_entity.pdbx_description
1 polymer ?
#
loop_
_entity_poly.entity_id
_entity_poly.type
_entity_poly.pdbx_seq_one_letter_code
_entity_poly.pdbx_strand_id
1 'polypeptide(L)'
;MSILAHLRQPGTLTKIYFCTVITFCSLYAAQPIQPVFQHEFALTSLQAILFTTLMMLPLGFAPMFYGVLLESLSARLIVRTAILLLGVLELVFALTNDYLLLLTIRGLQGMAIPAILTSLVSYISFTAPREDVQAAVARYIAATILGGFLGRFLSGLFTDLFGWRFFFFLLGLLLIWGFFLLRTLEKDANLDYSRPKFAEVADLVKQPQFFWLYCTIFSVFFVFAGLLNFLPFQLKALNPAFRETGIGFMYFGYVMGILVSLNVRRLIGLFGSETRVAMAGLMLYIVGIGGFMIPDHRAMFMAMFVFCTGMFMAHSLLSGYINTLARSKKGIANGVYISFYYLGGTIGSFAPGILYEHFGWNVFLASLILMVCGAIVCLYRLQRVAAVVLAAENDESIQP
;
A
#
# COMPACT_ATOMS: atom_id res chain seq x y z
N MET A 1 14.21 -27.03 -26.47
CA MET A 1 12.92 -26.46 -27.00
C MET A 1 11.69 -26.74 -26.14
N SER A 2 11.75 -27.50 -25.05
CA SER A 2 10.57 -27.87 -24.23
C SER A 2 10.30 -27.02 -22.99
N ILE A 3 11.27 -26.31 -22.44
CA ILE A 3 11.12 -25.50 -21.21
C ILE A 3 10.32 -24.21 -21.46
N LEU A 4 10.47 -23.56 -22.62
CA LEU A 4 9.75 -22.33 -22.96
C LEU A 4 8.26 -22.51 -23.33
N ALA A 5 7.85 -23.72 -23.72
CA ALA A 5 6.46 -23.98 -24.12
C ALA A 5 5.48 -24.09 -22.92
N HIS A 6 5.98 -24.51 -21.74
CA HIS A 6 5.15 -24.62 -20.54
C HIS A 6 4.97 -23.29 -19.78
N LEU A 7 5.84 -22.29 -20.01
CA LEU A 7 5.75 -20.94 -19.43
C LEU A 7 4.59 -20.10 -20.01
N ARG A 8 3.95 -20.55 -21.07
CA ARG A 8 2.80 -19.92 -21.74
C ARG A 8 1.43 -20.33 -21.19
N GLN A 9 1.31 -20.83 -19.96
CA GLN A 9 -0.01 -21.10 -19.40
C GLN A 9 -0.68 -19.80 -18.95
N PRO A 10 -1.71 -19.29 -19.67
CA PRO A 10 -2.46 -18.09 -19.28
C PRO A 10 -3.00 -18.18 -17.84
N GLY A 11 -3.22 -19.41 -17.36
CA GLY A 11 -3.66 -19.67 -15.99
C GLY A 11 -2.68 -19.33 -14.87
N THR A 12 -1.36 -19.27 -15.09
CA THR A 12 -0.39 -19.00 -14.02
C THR A 12 -0.44 -17.55 -13.54
N LEU A 13 -0.43 -16.59 -14.45
CA LEU A 13 -0.55 -15.16 -14.11
C LEU A 13 -1.90 -14.87 -13.45
N THR A 14 -2.99 -15.48 -13.92
CA THR A 14 -4.33 -15.32 -13.32
C THR A 14 -4.33 -15.79 -11.87
N LYS A 15 -3.70 -16.93 -11.55
CA LYS A 15 -3.56 -17.42 -10.17
C LYS A 15 -2.76 -16.48 -9.29
N ILE A 16 -1.69 -15.89 -9.83
CA ILE A 16 -0.87 -14.90 -9.13
C ILE A 16 -1.70 -13.65 -8.83
N TYR A 17 -2.42 -13.11 -9.81
CA TYR A 17 -3.26 -11.92 -9.60
C TYR A 17 -4.39 -12.19 -8.62
N PHE A 18 -5.03 -13.36 -8.69
CA PHE A 18 -6.03 -13.78 -7.69
C PHE A 18 -5.44 -13.80 -6.27
N CYS A 19 -4.28 -14.46 -6.08
CA CYS A 19 -3.61 -14.49 -4.77
C CYS A 19 -3.21 -13.08 -4.29
N THR A 20 -2.82 -12.20 -5.21
CA THR A 20 -2.54 -10.79 -4.89
C THR A 20 -3.80 -10.08 -4.38
N VAL A 21 -4.93 -10.23 -5.07
CA VAL A 21 -6.21 -9.62 -4.67
C VAL A 21 -6.61 -10.06 -3.26
N ILE A 22 -6.64 -11.37 -3.00
CA ILE A 22 -7.08 -11.88 -1.67
C ILE A 22 -6.10 -11.51 -0.55
N THR A 23 -4.79 -11.41 -0.83
CA THR A 23 -3.79 -10.94 0.13
C THR A 23 -4.02 -9.46 0.49
N PHE A 24 -4.32 -8.60 -0.49
CA PHE A 24 -4.66 -7.21 -0.24
C PHE A 24 -6.04 -7.04 0.40
N CYS A 25 -6.99 -7.95 0.14
CA CYS A 25 -8.24 -8.00 0.89
C CYS A 25 -7.95 -8.24 2.39
N SER A 26 -7.09 -9.20 2.74
CA SER A 26 -6.68 -9.48 4.11
C SER A 26 -6.05 -8.25 4.78
N LEU A 27 -5.12 -7.57 4.07
CA LEU A 27 -4.43 -6.38 4.60
C LEU A 27 -5.39 -5.28 5.05
N TYR A 28 -6.47 -5.06 4.30
CA TYR A 28 -7.32 -3.89 4.50
C TYR A 28 -8.74 -4.20 5.01
N ALA A 29 -9.11 -5.46 5.18
CA ALA A 29 -10.45 -5.89 5.60
C ALA A 29 -10.92 -5.28 6.93
N ALA A 30 -10.02 -5.11 7.89
CA ALA A 30 -10.37 -4.58 9.21
C ALA A 30 -10.70 -3.07 9.20
N GLN A 31 -10.21 -2.33 8.18
CA GLN A 31 -10.24 -0.87 8.19
C GLN A 31 -11.64 -0.26 8.23
N PRO A 32 -12.64 -0.66 7.41
CA PRO A 32 -13.98 -0.07 7.42
C PRO A 32 -14.80 -0.46 8.64
N ILE A 33 -14.47 -1.57 9.29
CA ILE A 33 -15.24 -2.15 10.41
C ILE A 33 -14.60 -1.91 11.78
N GLN A 34 -13.61 -1.02 11.88
CA GLN A 34 -13.01 -0.64 13.15
C GLN A 34 -14.01 -0.15 14.21
N PRO A 35 -15.08 0.62 13.85
CA PRO A 35 -16.14 0.95 14.81
C PRO A 35 -16.89 -0.27 15.35
N VAL A 36 -17.01 -1.35 14.57
CA VAL A 36 -17.61 -2.62 15.05
C VAL A 36 -16.72 -3.26 16.10
N PHE A 37 -15.39 -3.31 15.88
CA PHE A 37 -14.44 -3.78 16.89
C PHE A 37 -14.44 -2.90 18.13
N GLN A 38 -14.51 -1.56 17.97
CA GLN A 38 -14.61 -0.62 19.06
C GLN A 38 -15.80 -0.95 19.97
N HIS A 39 -16.95 -1.18 19.37
CA HIS A 39 -18.17 -1.50 20.12
C HIS A 39 -18.13 -2.90 20.74
N GLU A 40 -17.73 -3.93 19.97
CA GLU A 40 -17.77 -5.33 20.42
C GLU A 40 -16.78 -5.61 21.57
N PHE A 41 -15.60 -5.00 21.52
CA PHE A 41 -14.54 -5.21 22.53
C PHE A 41 -14.42 -4.05 23.54
N ALA A 42 -15.34 -3.09 23.54
CA ALA A 42 -15.34 -1.89 24.39
C ALA A 42 -14.00 -1.11 24.34
N LEU A 43 -13.49 -0.84 23.13
CA LEU A 43 -12.19 -0.23 22.88
C LEU A 43 -12.31 1.28 22.66
N THR A 44 -11.17 2.00 22.83
CA THR A 44 -11.02 3.35 22.23
C THR A 44 -10.83 3.26 20.73
N SER A 45 -10.99 4.37 20.01
CA SER A 45 -10.73 4.43 18.56
C SER A 45 -9.27 4.06 18.25
N LEU A 46 -8.31 4.52 19.08
CA LEU A 46 -6.89 4.17 18.93
C LEU A 46 -6.62 2.69 19.13
N GLN A 47 -7.30 2.04 20.09
CA GLN A 47 -7.17 0.60 20.29
C GLN A 47 -7.75 -0.19 19.10
N ALA A 48 -8.89 0.23 18.55
CA ALA A 48 -9.50 -0.42 17.41
C ALA A 48 -8.64 -0.29 16.13
N ILE A 49 -7.94 0.83 15.94
CA ILE A 49 -7.04 1.04 14.80
C ILE A 49 -5.83 0.11 14.83
N LEU A 50 -5.41 -0.40 15.98
CA LEU A 50 -4.30 -1.34 16.08
C LEU A 50 -4.50 -2.59 15.21
N PHE A 51 -5.74 -3.00 14.95
CA PHE A 51 -6.05 -4.09 14.02
C PHE A 51 -5.51 -3.85 12.60
N THR A 52 -5.37 -2.60 12.18
CA THR A 52 -4.79 -2.23 10.87
C THR A 52 -3.32 -1.85 11.00
N THR A 53 -2.97 -1.09 12.03
CA THR A 53 -1.59 -0.58 12.24
C THR A 53 -0.59 -1.72 12.41
N LEU A 54 -0.90 -2.72 13.25
CA LEU A 54 -0.01 -3.87 13.49
C LEU A 54 0.19 -4.73 12.24
N MET A 55 -0.80 -4.78 11.37
CA MET A 55 -0.67 -5.50 10.10
C MET A 55 0.19 -4.75 9.08
N MET A 56 0.20 -3.40 9.13
CA MET A 56 1.01 -2.57 8.23
C MET A 56 2.46 -2.43 8.70
N LEU A 57 2.72 -2.53 10.00
CA LEU A 57 4.04 -2.29 10.59
C LEU A 57 5.15 -3.16 9.97
N PRO A 58 4.99 -4.48 9.81
CA PRO A 58 6.03 -5.31 9.19
C PRO A 58 6.35 -4.95 7.73
N LEU A 59 5.38 -4.38 6.97
CA LEU A 59 5.61 -3.98 5.58
C LEU A 59 6.65 -2.85 5.47
N GLY A 60 6.77 -2.00 6.50
CA GLY A 60 7.79 -0.94 6.55
C GLY A 60 9.22 -1.48 6.66
N PHE A 61 9.40 -2.66 7.24
CA PHE A 61 10.70 -3.30 7.41
C PHE A 61 10.96 -4.44 6.41
N ALA A 62 9.91 -4.89 5.75
CA ALA A 62 9.91 -6.07 4.88
C ALA A 62 11.02 -6.10 3.82
N PRO A 63 11.32 -5.03 3.07
CA PRO A 63 12.32 -5.08 2.02
C PRO A 63 13.72 -5.46 2.53
N MET A 64 14.01 -5.18 3.80
CA MET A 64 15.29 -5.52 4.41
C MET A 64 15.42 -7.01 4.76
N PHE A 65 14.32 -7.66 5.15
CA PHE A 65 14.31 -9.05 5.62
C PHE A 65 14.03 -10.04 4.49
N TYR A 66 13.08 -9.74 3.64
CA TYR A 66 12.62 -10.69 2.61
C TYR A 66 13.57 -10.81 1.41
N GLY A 67 14.39 -9.78 1.15
CA GLY A 67 15.49 -9.91 0.19
C GLY A 67 16.47 -11.03 0.59
N VAL A 68 16.83 -11.08 1.87
CA VAL A 68 17.72 -12.13 2.41
C VAL A 68 17.05 -13.52 2.37
N LEU A 69 15.76 -13.58 2.67
CA LEU A 69 15.03 -14.85 2.68
C LEU A 69 14.90 -15.46 1.27
N LEU A 70 14.69 -14.63 0.25
CA LEU A 70 14.59 -15.04 -1.15
C LEU A 70 15.93 -15.52 -1.75
N GLU A 71 17.07 -15.14 -1.18
CA GLU A 71 18.37 -15.71 -1.57
C GLU A 71 18.54 -17.17 -1.12
N SER A 72 17.95 -17.50 0.03
CA SER A 72 18.13 -18.81 0.65
C SER A 72 17.04 -19.80 0.29
N LEU A 73 15.84 -19.33 -0.05
CA LEU A 73 14.66 -20.13 -0.30
C LEU A 73 14.01 -19.72 -1.63
N SER A 74 13.42 -20.71 -2.32
CA SER A 74 12.71 -20.43 -3.56
C SER A 74 11.46 -19.56 -3.32
N ALA A 75 11.18 -18.61 -4.22
CA ALA A 75 10.00 -17.75 -4.16
C ALA A 75 8.70 -18.59 -4.11
N ARG A 76 8.68 -19.74 -4.80
CA ARG A 76 7.58 -20.70 -4.73
C ARG A 76 7.34 -21.24 -3.32
N LEU A 77 8.40 -21.59 -2.60
CA LEU A 77 8.27 -22.11 -1.22
C LEU A 77 7.76 -21.00 -0.30
N ILE A 78 8.36 -19.83 -0.37
CA ILE A 78 8.00 -18.69 0.47
C ILE A 78 6.55 -18.29 0.27
N VAL A 79 6.11 -18.08 -0.99
CA VAL A 79 4.72 -17.65 -1.26
C VAL A 79 3.69 -18.68 -0.81
N ARG A 80 3.98 -19.99 -1.01
CA ARG A 80 3.05 -21.04 -0.60
C ARG A 80 2.94 -21.18 0.91
N THR A 81 4.06 -21.16 1.63
CA THR A 81 4.04 -21.25 3.09
C THR A 81 3.41 -20.01 3.71
N ALA A 82 3.72 -18.82 3.19
CA ALA A 82 3.19 -17.56 3.70
C ALA A 82 1.68 -17.40 3.44
N ILE A 83 1.16 -17.80 2.27
CA ILE A 83 -0.27 -17.71 1.97
C ILE A 83 -1.09 -18.74 2.78
N LEU A 84 -0.53 -19.93 3.01
CA LEU A 84 -1.16 -20.92 3.90
C LEU A 84 -1.21 -20.41 5.34
N LEU A 85 -0.08 -19.88 5.83
CA LEU A 85 -0.01 -19.28 7.17
C LEU A 85 -1.02 -18.13 7.31
N LEU A 86 -1.07 -17.23 6.33
CA LEU A 86 -2.04 -16.12 6.32
C LEU A 86 -3.47 -16.65 6.37
N GLY A 87 -3.81 -17.68 5.57
CA GLY A 87 -5.15 -18.29 5.55
C GLY A 87 -5.53 -18.92 6.88
N VAL A 88 -4.61 -19.66 7.50
CA VAL A 88 -4.83 -20.25 8.83
C VAL A 88 -5.02 -19.17 9.87
N LEU A 89 -4.18 -18.13 9.86
CA LEU A 89 -4.30 -17.00 10.78
C LEU A 89 -5.62 -16.23 10.60
N GLU A 90 -6.18 -16.12 9.37
CA GLU A 90 -7.51 -15.53 9.16
C GLU A 90 -8.62 -16.39 9.77
N LEU A 91 -8.54 -17.73 9.65
CA LEU A 91 -9.51 -18.62 10.31
C LEU A 91 -9.44 -18.50 11.84
N VAL A 92 -8.23 -18.47 12.40
CA VAL A 92 -8.05 -18.30 13.86
C VAL A 92 -8.55 -16.92 14.30
N PHE A 93 -8.28 -15.87 13.52
CA PHE A 93 -8.81 -14.51 13.77
C PHE A 93 -10.34 -14.51 13.83
N ALA A 94 -11.01 -15.16 12.88
CA ALA A 94 -12.47 -15.24 12.82
C ALA A 94 -13.09 -15.97 14.02
N LEU A 95 -12.35 -16.90 14.64
CA LEU A 95 -12.83 -17.72 15.76
C LEU A 95 -12.42 -17.18 17.15
N THR A 96 -11.58 -16.15 17.19
CA THR A 96 -11.01 -15.60 18.43
C THR A 96 -11.89 -14.47 18.98
N ASN A 97 -12.00 -14.42 20.34
CA ASN A 97 -12.71 -13.36 21.06
C ASN A 97 -11.79 -12.54 21.99
N ASP A 98 -10.54 -12.94 22.16
CA ASP A 98 -9.57 -12.22 22.98
C ASP A 98 -8.87 -11.13 22.17
N TYR A 99 -8.92 -9.89 22.66
CA TYR A 99 -8.37 -8.73 21.99
C TYR A 99 -6.86 -8.81 21.77
N LEU A 100 -6.09 -9.23 22.78
CA LEU A 100 -4.63 -9.31 22.68
C LEU A 100 -4.20 -10.41 21.70
N LEU A 101 -4.91 -11.54 21.72
CA LEU A 101 -4.67 -12.61 20.76
C LEU A 101 -5.02 -12.15 19.32
N LEU A 102 -6.13 -11.43 19.14
CA LEU A 102 -6.49 -10.85 17.84
C LEU A 102 -5.40 -9.90 17.34
N LEU A 103 -4.84 -9.03 18.19
CA LEU A 103 -3.74 -8.14 17.82
C LEU A 103 -2.45 -8.91 17.47
N THR A 104 -2.14 -9.95 18.23
CA THR A 104 -1.00 -10.84 17.96
C THR A 104 -1.15 -11.49 16.58
N ILE A 105 -2.34 -12.02 16.29
CA ILE A 105 -2.65 -12.60 14.97
C ILE A 105 -2.45 -11.56 13.86
N ARG A 106 -2.93 -10.30 14.03
CA ARG A 106 -2.74 -9.22 13.05
C ARG A 106 -1.25 -8.92 12.80
N GLY A 107 -0.44 -8.90 13.85
CA GLY A 107 1.03 -8.76 13.71
C GLY A 107 1.67 -9.90 12.91
N LEU A 108 1.29 -11.15 13.18
CA LEU A 108 1.78 -12.34 12.45
C LEU A 108 1.31 -12.34 10.99
N GLN A 109 0.06 -11.96 10.72
CA GLN A 109 -0.47 -11.77 9.37
C GLN A 109 0.33 -10.69 8.61
N GLY A 110 0.63 -9.57 9.30
CA GLY A 110 1.47 -8.49 8.77
C GLY A 110 2.87 -8.96 8.37
N MET A 111 3.44 -9.95 9.04
CA MET A 111 4.72 -10.56 8.66
C MET A 111 4.59 -11.47 7.43
N ALA A 112 3.47 -12.17 7.27
CA ALA A 112 3.27 -13.07 6.13
C ALA A 112 3.03 -12.31 4.80
N ILE A 113 2.35 -11.18 4.84
CA ILE A 113 1.96 -10.42 3.63
C ILE A 113 3.16 -9.99 2.78
N PRO A 114 4.21 -9.34 3.30
CA PRO A 114 5.36 -8.94 2.48
C PRO A 114 6.05 -10.14 1.83
N ALA A 115 6.11 -11.30 2.51
CA ALA A 115 6.65 -12.53 1.95
C ALA A 115 5.87 -12.96 0.70
N ILE A 116 4.53 -12.90 0.76
CA ILE A 116 3.66 -13.21 -0.37
C ILE A 116 3.91 -12.22 -1.51
N LEU A 117 3.82 -10.92 -1.23
CA LEU A 117 3.87 -9.87 -2.24
C LEU A 117 5.21 -9.83 -2.97
N THR A 118 6.32 -9.89 -2.22
CA THR A 118 7.67 -9.88 -2.79
C THR A 118 7.91 -11.11 -3.65
N SER A 119 7.48 -12.28 -3.18
CA SER A 119 7.63 -13.54 -3.94
C SER A 119 6.78 -13.55 -5.21
N LEU A 120 5.54 -13.03 -5.19
CA LEU A 120 4.68 -12.97 -6.37
C LEU A 120 5.24 -12.03 -7.44
N VAL A 121 5.73 -10.84 -7.06
CA VAL A 121 6.38 -9.90 -8.00
C VAL A 121 7.64 -10.51 -8.61
N SER A 122 8.47 -11.14 -7.78
CA SER A 122 9.68 -11.80 -8.24
C SER A 122 9.36 -12.92 -9.22
N TYR A 123 8.34 -13.72 -8.91
CA TYR A 123 7.89 -14.80 -9.77
C TYR A 123 7.35 -14.29 -11.12
N ILE A 124 6.59 -13.18 -11.13
CA ILE A 124 6.14 -12.52 -12.37
C ILE A 124 7.34 -12.10 -13.22
N SER A 125 8.31 -11.43 -12.60
CA SER A 125 9.51 -10.94 -13.30
C SER A 125 10.36 -12.05 -13.89
N PHE A 126 10.35 -13.23 -13.25
CA PHE A 126 11.06 -14.42 -13.73
C PHE A 126 10.31 -15.17 -14.83
N THR A 127 8.97 -15.27 -14.74
CA THR A 127 8.17 -16.14 -15.63
C THR A 127 7.62 -15.43 -16.85
N ALA A 128 7.40 -14.11 -16.79
CA ALA A 128 6.89 -13.36 -17.92
C ALA A 128 7.98 -13.18 -19.01
N PRO A 129 7.64 -13.28 -20.30
CA PRO A 129 8.55 -12.92 -21.40
C PRO A 129 9.06 -11.49 -21.18
N ARG A 130 10.32 -11.22 -21.55
CA ARG A 130 10.96 -9.89 -21.34
C ARG A 130 10.13 -8.73 -21.88
N GLU A 131 9.47 -8.92 -23.01
CA GLU A 131 8.56 -7.97 -23.66
C GLU A 131 7.25 -7.74 -22.88
N ASP A 132 6.79 -8.72 -22.10
CA ASP A 132 5.52 -8.71 -21.36
C ASP A 132 5.68 -8.40 -19.86
N VAL A 133 6.89 -8.42 -19.29
CA VAL A 133 7.14 -8.21 -17.85
C VAL A 133 6.52 -6.91 -17.36
N GLN A 134 6.69 -5.83 -18.11
CA GLN A 134 6.15 -4.52 -17.73
C GLN A 134 4.60 -4.55 -17.66
N ALA A 135 3.96 -5.19 -18.63
CA ALA A 135 2.51 -5.34 -18.65
C ALA A 135 2.01 -6.27 -17.53
N ALA A 136 2.75 -7.35 -17.23
CA ALA A 136 2.40 -8.26 -16.15
C ALA A 136 2.52 -7.60 -14.76
N VAL A 137 3.57 -6.81 -14.54
CA VAL A 137 3.74 -6.01 -13.31
C VAL A 137 2.66 -4.93 -13.19
N ALA A 138 2.29 -4.27 -14.30
CA ALA A 138 1.19 -3.29 -14.28
C ALA A 138 -0.15 -3.94 -13.88
N ARG A 139 -0.45 -5.14 -14.38
CA ARG A 139 -1.64 -5.92 -13.96
C ARG A 139 -1.57 -6.33 -12.50
N TYR A 140 -0.38 -6.67 -11.99
CA TYR A 140 -0.18 -6.95 -10.57
C TYR A 140 -0.49 -5.71 -9.72
N ILE A 141 -0.01 -4.52 -10.10
CA ILE A 141 -0.34 -3.26 -9.40
C ILE A 141 -1.85 -3.01 -9.43
N ALA A 142 -2.51 -3.21 -10.57
CA ALA A 142 -3.97 -3.11 -10.65
C ALA A 142 -4.68 -4.11 -9.72
N ALA A 143 -4.16 -5.34 -9.58
CA ALA A 143 -4.67 -6.34 -8.65
C ALA A 143 -4.51 -5.91 -7.18
N THR A 144 -3.41 -5.22 -6.82
CA THR A 144 -3.22 -4.67 -5.46
C THR A 144 -4.26 -3.60 -5.14
N ILE A 145 -4.53 -2.68 -6.07
CA ILE A 145 -5.54 -1.62 -5.92
C ILE A 145 -6.94 -2.23 -5.80
N LEU A 146 -7.26 -3.19 -6.69
CA LEU A 146 -8.54 -3.90 -6.67
C LEU A 146 -8.73 -4.66 -5.35
N GLY A 147 -7.72 -5.40 -4.88
CA GLY A 147 -7.77 -6.11 -3.61
C GLY A 147 -7.94 -5.16 -2.43
N GLY A 148 -7.25 -4.01 -2.46
CA GLY A 148 -7.38 -2.98 -1.44
C GLY A 148 -8.79 -2.39 -1.36
N PHE A 149 -9.47 -2.18 -2.47
CA PHE A 149 -10.87 -1.76 -2.51
C PHE A 149 -11.82 -2.89 -2.09
N LEU A 150 -11.71 -4.07 -2.74
CA LEU A 150 -12.59 -5.20 -2.47
C LEU A 150 -12.54 -5.66 -1.02
N GLY A 151 -11.36 -5.69 -0.39
CA GLY A 151 -11.19 -6.04 1.01
C GLY A 151 -12.03 -5.14 1.92
N ARG A 152 -12.01 -3.84 1.68
CA ARG A 152 -12.80 -2.87 2.45
C ARG A 152 -14.29 -2.97 2.15
N PHE A 153 -14.66 -3.00 0.88
CA PHE A 153 -16.07 -3.05 0.48
C PHE A 153 -16.75 -4.34 0.93
N LEU A 154 -16.13 -5.49 0.63
CA LEU A 154 -16.70 -6.79 1.00
C LEU A 154 -16.71 -7.01 2.50
N SER A 155 -15.69 -6.53 3.22
CA SER A 155 -15.69 -6.60 4.68
C SER A 155 -16.87 -5.84 5.26
N GLY A 156 -17.14 -4.61 4.82
CA GLY A 156 -18.32 -3.85 5.25
C GLY A 156 -19.62 -4.54 4.89
N LEU A 157 -19.75 -5.02 3.63
CA LEU A 157 -20.94 -5.71 3.13
C LEU A 157 -21.25 -6.99 3.93
N PHE A 158 -20.26 -7.85 4.10
CA PHE A 158 -20.46 -9.10 4.83
C PHE A 158 -20.66 -8.88 6.33
N THR A 159 -20.08 -7.81 6.90
CA THR A 159 -20.33 -7.43 8.29
C THR A 159 -21.80 -7.08 8.52
N ASP A 160 -22.42 -6.33 7.60
CA ASP A 160 -23.85 -6.00 7.67
C ASP A 160 -24.76 -7.22 7.49
N LEU A 161 -24.35 -8.21 6.68
CA LEU A 161 -25.20 -9.35 6.32
C LEU A 161 -25.05 -10.52 7.29
N PHE A 162 -23.84 -10.82 7.73
CA PHE A 162 -23.49 -12.08 8.45
C PHE A 162 -22.61 -11.84 9.66
N GLY A 163 -22.20 -10.59 9.94
CA GLY A 163 -21.18 -10.26 10.92
C GLY A 163 -19.75 -10.37 10.40
N TRP A 164 -18.82 -9.63 11.01
CA TRP A 164 -17.44 -9.49 10.54
C TRP A 164 -16.66 -10.82 10.49
N ARG A 165 -16.95 -11.75 11.43
CA ARG A 165 -16.28 -13.07 11.49
C ARG A 165 -16.46 -13.87 10.23
N PHE A 166 -17.63 -13.80 9.61
CA PHE A 166 -17.93 -14.53 8.40
C PHE A 166 -17.00 -14.13 7.23
N PHE A 167 -16.71 -12.84 7.06
CA PHE A 167 -15.81 -12.39 6.01
C PHE A 167 -14.38 -12.88 6.20
N PHE A 168 -13.83 -12.81 7.42
CA PHE A 168 -12.49 -13.29 7.72
C PHE A 168 -12.39 -14.82 7.60
N PHE A 169 -13.42 -15.54 7.98
CA PHE A 169 -13.52 -16.98 7.78
C PHE A 169 -13.49 -17.34 6.28
N LEU A 170 -14.33 -16.69 5.47
CA LEU A 170 -14.36 -16.87 4.02
C LEU A 170 -13.01 -16.54 3.39
N LEU A 171 -12.39 -15.43 3.81
CA LEU A 171 -11.09 -14.99 3.32
C LEU A 171 -9.99 -16.00 3.66
N GLY A 172 -10.02 -16.59 4.86
CA GLY A 172 -9.12 -17.67 5.26
C GLY A 172 -9.25 -18.88 4.35
N LEU A 173 -10.47 -19.30 4.02
CA LEU A 173 -10.71 -20.41 3.07
C LEU A 173 -10.19 -20.09 1.65
N LEU A 174 -10.41 -18.85 1.18
CA LEU A 174 -9.92 -18.40 -0.13
C LEU A 174 -8.38 -18.38 -0.18
N LEU A 175 -7.70 -17.96 0.90
CA LEU A 175 -6.24 -17.99 1.00
C LEU A 175 -5.70 -19.42 1.01
N ILE A 176 -6.34 -20.33 1.73
CA ILE A 176 -5.99 -21.77 1.71
C ILE A 176 -6.21 -22.33 0.31
N TRP A 177 -7.29 -21.97 -0.36
CA TRP A 177 -7.49 -22.34 -1.76
C TRP A 177 -6.38 -21.78 -2.66
N GLY A 178 -5.97 -20.54 -2.44
CA GLY A 178 -4.80 -19.94 -3.09
C GLY A 178 -3.52 -20.76 -2.92
N PHE A 179 -3.27 -21.32 -1.74
CA PHE A 179 -2.16 -22.25 -1.52
C PHE A 179 -2.22 -23.47 -2.46
N PHE A 180 -3.41 -24.04 -2.66
CA PHE A 180 -3.59 -25.16 -3.58
C PHE A 180 -3.41 -24.74 -5.05
N LEU A 181 -3.89 -23.56 -5.43
CA LEU A 181 -3.69 -23.01 -6.78
C LEU A 181 -2.21 -22.80 -7.10
N LEU A 182 -1.42 -22.33 -6.12
CA LEU A 182 0.01 -22.09 -6.29
C LEU A 182 0.86 -23.37 -6.28
N ARG A 183 0.27 -24.56 -6.05
CA ARG A 183 0.99 -25.85 -6.21
C ARG A 183 1.47 -26.08 -7.65
N THR A 184 0.77 -25.51 -8.61
CA THR A 184 1.08 -25.65 -10.04
C THR A 184 2.20 -24.73 -10.51
N LEU A 185 2.71 -23.82 -9.65
CA LEU A 185 3.89 -23.01 -9.98
C LEU A 185 5.10 -23.93 -10.13
N GLU A 186 5.86 -23.72 -11.21
CA GLU A 186 7.11 -24.42 -11.41
C GLU A 186 8.17 -24.00 -10.38
N LYS A 187 9.19 -24.83 -10.19
CA LYS A 187 10.30 -24.49 -9.31
C LYS A 187 11.09 -23.36 -9.98
N ASP A 188 11.16 -22.23 -9.33
CA ASP A 188 11.92 -21.07 -9.77
C ASP A 188 13.44 -21.35 -9.74
N ALA A 189 14.17 -20.77 -10.67
CA ALA A 189 15.62 -20.70 -10.57
C ALA A 189 16.00 -19.79 -9.39
N ASN A 190 17.15 -20.05 -8.79
CA ASN A 190 17.71 -19.19 -7.75
C ASN A 190 17.83 -17.77 -8.32
N LEU A 191 17.10 -16.84 -7.74
CA LEU A 191 17.18 -15.43 -8.11
C LEU A 191 18.40 -14.83 -7.44
N ASP A 192 19.30 -14.21 -8.22
CA ASP A 192 20.42 -13.45 -7.69
C ASP A 192 19.87 -12.17 -7.03
N TYR A 193 19.52 -12.26 -5.77
CA TYR A 193 19.21 -11.10 -4.93
C TYR A 193 20.49 -10.55 -4.34
N SER A 194 20.90 -9.37 -4.76
CA SER A 194 21.97 -8.64 -4.08
C SER A 194 21.49 -8.18 -2.70
N ARG A 195 22.13 -8.66 -1.64
CA ARG A 195 21.86 -8.23 -0.26
C ARG A 195 22.10 -6.72 -0.11
N PRO A 196 21.08 -5.91 0.19
CA PRO A 196 21.32 -4.53 0.54
C PRO A 196 22.14 -4.51 1.85
N LYS A 197 23.39 -4.06 1.79
CA LYS A 197 24.18 -3.81 2.99
C LYS A 197 23.58 -2.59 3.70
N PHE A 198 23.47 -2.63 5.02
CA PHE A 198 22.95 -1.48 5.80
C PHE A 198 23.70 -0.18 5.47
N ALA A 199 25.02 -0.26 5.24
CA ALA A 199 25.81 0.89 4.80
C ALA A 199 25.31 1.47 3.47
N GLU A 200 24.96 0.63 2.49
CA GLU A 200 24.47 1.09 1.19
C GLU A 200 23.10 1.76 1.29
N VAL A 201 22.24 1.28 2.18
CA VAL A 201 20.94 1.90 2.47
C VAL A 201 21.17 3.26 3.15
N ALA A 202 22.05 3.31 4.16
CA ALA A 202 22.37 4.55 4.86
C ALA A 202 23.00 5.60 3.92
N ASP A 203 23.92 5.18 3.05
CA ASP A 203 24.54 6.07 2.08
C ASP A 203 23.54 6.60 1.04
N LEU A 204 22.56 5.79 0.66
CA LEU A 204 21.50 6.21 -0.25
C LEU A 204 20.59 7.24 0.42
N VAL A 205 20.16 6.98 1.65
CA VAL A 205 19.28 7.88 2.41
C VAL A 205 19.96 9.21 2.72
N LYS A 206 21.30 9.24 2.90
CA LYS A 206 22.07 10.48 3.11
C LYS A 206 22.13 11.38 1.88
N GLN A 207 21.92 10.84 0.68
CA GLN A 207 21.92 11.67 -0.53
C GLN A 207 20.67 12.55 -0.58
N PRO A 208 20.81 13.88 -0.72
CA PRO A 208 19.68 14.82 -0.57
C PRO A 208 18.50 14.52 -1.50
N GLN A 209 18.75 14.09 -2.76
CA GLN A 209 17.67 13.77 -3.71
C GLN A 209 16.82 12.57 -3.24
N PHE A 210 17.44 11.55 -2.66
CA PHE A 210 16.70 10.39 -2.12
C PHE A 210 16.04 10.72 -0.79
N PHE A 211 16.72 11.45 0.09
CA PHE A 211 16.16 11.87 1.37
C PHE A 211 14.84 12.63 1.20
N TRP A 212 14.82 13.67 0.36
CA TRP A 212 13.62 14.46 0.13
C TRP A 212 12.51 13.66 -0.56
N LEU A 213 12.86 12.75 -1.47
CA LEU A 213 11.90 11.86 -2.10
C LEU A 213 11.25 10.93 -1.07
N TYR A 214 12.05 10.32 -0.20
CA TYR A 214 11.55 9.40 0.83
C TYR A 214 10.69 10.12 1.88
N CYS A 215 11.09 11.33 2.30
CA CYS A 215 10.26 12.15 3.18
C CYS A 215 8.92 12.53 2.54
N THR A 216 8.91 12.82 1.23
CA THR A 216 7.68 13.12 0.50
C THR A 216 6.75 11.91 0.50
N ILE A 217 7.23 10.72 0.13
CA ILE A 217 6.34 9.55 0.04
C ILE A 217 5.89 9.04 1.41
N PHE A 218 6.73 9.17 2.44
CA PHE A 218 6.35 8.92 3.83
C PHE A 218 5.14 9.79 4.21
N SER A 219 5.23 11.10 3.95
CA SER A 219 4.16 12.05 4.27
C SER A 219 2.89 11.78 3.49
N VAL A 220 3.00 11.42 2.21
CA VAL A 220 1.85 11.07 1.35
C VAL A 220 1.08 9.89 1.94
N PHE A 221 1.77 8.81 2.33
CA PHE A 221 1.06 7.65 2.86
C PHE A 221 0.68 7.78 4.32
N PHE A 222 1.40 8.59 5.11
CA PHE A 222 0.99 8.99 6.44
C PHE A 222 -0.42 9.60 6.42
N VAL A 223 -0.64 10.57 5.56
CA VAL A 223 -1.94 11.24 5.41
C VAL A 223 -3.01 10.30 4.90
N PHE A 224 -2.67 9.48 3.90
CA PHE A 224 -3.62 8.53 3.31
C PHE A 224 -4.11 7.49 4.32
N ALA A 225 -3.17 6.85 5.01
CA ALA A 225 -3.50 5.86 6.02
C ALA A 225 -4.25 6.49 7.21
N GLY A 226 -3.84 7.69 7.64
CA GLY A 226 -4.51 8.43 8.69
C GLY A 226 -5.97 8.67 8.39
N LEU A 227 -6.26 9.34 7.28
CA LEU A 227 -7.65 9.66 6.92
C LEU A 227 -8.50 8.40 6.76
N LEU A 228 -8.01 7.40 6.04
CA LEU A 228 -8.77 6.19 5.78
C LEU A 228 -9.07 5.34 7.04
N ASN A 229 -8.21 5.41 8.07
CA ASN A 229 -8.45 4.70 9.33
C ASN A 229 -9.44 5.42 10.24
N PHE A 230 -9.47 6.76 10.24
CA PHE A 230 -10.39 7.52 11.11
C PHE A 230 -11.73 7.84 10.46
N LEU A 231 -11.83 7.78 9.13
CA LEU A 231 -13.08 8.02 8.40
C LEU A 231 -14.25 7.16 8.89
N PRO A 232 -14.11 5.84 9.14
CA PRO A 232 -15.23 5.02 9.64
C PRO A 232 -15.82 5.54 10.94
N PHE A 233 -14.97 5.97 11.90
CA PHE A 233 -15.42 6.53 13.16
C PHE A 233 -16.16 7.85 12.97
N GLN A 234 -15.65 8.73 12.08
CA GLN A 234 -16.31 10.00 11.77
C GLN A 234 -17.67 9.79 11.11
N LEU A 235 -17.79 8.83 10.18
CA LEU A 235 -19.08 8.51 9.55
C LEU A 235 -20.11 8.01 10.57
N LYS A 236 -19.69 7.16 11.53
CA LYS A 236 -20.55 6.72 12.64
C LYS A 236 -20.86 7.85 13.63
N ALA A 237 -19.93 8.76 13.88
CA ALA A 237 -20.18 9.94 14.71
C ALA A 237 -21.24 10.88 14.10
N LEU A 238 -21.23 11.05 12.76
CA LEU A 238 -22.24 11.84 12.04
C LEU A 238 -23.59 11.14 11.98
N ASN A 239 -23.60 9.83 11.83
CA ASN A 239 -24.81 9.02 11.81
C ASN A 239 -24.53 7.61 12.36
N PRO A 240 -24.90 7.32 13.63
CA PRO A 240 -24.69 6.00 14.23
C PRO A 240 -25.33 4.84 13.45
N ALA A 241 -26.39 5.11 12.70
CA ALA A 241 -27.10 4.11 11.88
C ALA A 241 -26.45 3.91 10.49
N PHE A 242 -25.35 4.63 10.16
CA PHE A 242 -24.68 4.47 8.88
C PHE A 242 -24.06 3.06 8.77
N ARG A 243 -24.48 2.31 7.75
CA ARG A 243 -24.15 0.89 7.60
C ARG A 243 -22.70 0.69 7.19
N GLU A 244 -22.12 -0.43 7.60
CA GLU A 244 -20.74 -0.83 7.29
C GLU A 244 -20.51 -1.00 5.78
N THR A 245 -21.53 -1.47 5.03
CA THR A 245 -21.54 -1.48 3.56
C THR A 245 -21.31 -0.08 2.99
N GLY A 246 -21.97 0.93 3.56
CA GLY A 246 -21.78 2.33 3.15
C GLY A 246 -20.37 2.83 3.44
N ILE A 247 -19.82 2.49 4.61
CA ILE A 247 -18.44 2.80 4.97
C ILE A 247 -17.47 2.13 3.97
N GLY A 248 -17.66 0.84 3.69
CA GLY A 248 -16.84 0.11 2.71
C GLY A 248 -16.93 0.70 1.31
N PHE A 249 -18.11 1.20 0.92
CA PHE A 249 -18.31 1.84 -0.39
C PHE A 249 -17.63 3.21 -0.50
N MET A 250 -17.41 3.94 0.61
CA MET A 250 -16.65 5.19 0.60
C MET A 250 -15.27 5.02 -0.07
N TYR A 251 -14.65 3.85 0.04
CA TYR A 251 -13.35 3.56 -0.57
C TYR A 251 -13.42 3.33 -2.09
N PHE A 252 -14.58 3.46 -2.73
CA PHE A 252 -14.70 3.38 -4.19
C PHE A 252 -13.85 4.45 -4.90
N GLY A 253 -13.50 5.54 -4.22
CA GLY A 253 -12.53 6.53 -4.69
C GLY A 253 -11.17 5.94 -5.12
N TYR A 254 -10.82 4.72 -4.68
CA TYR A 254 -9.63 3.99 -5.15
C TYR A 254 -9.60 3.75 -6.66
N VAL A 255 -10.76 3.78 -7.33
CA VAL A 255 -10.83 3.71 -8.80
C VAL A 255 -9.98 4.80 -9.46
N MET A 256 -9.85 5.95 -8.80
CA MET A 256 -9.00 7.05 -9.28
C MET A 256 -7.53 6.65 -9.37
N GLY A 257 -7.07 5.73 -8.49
CA GLY A 257 -5.73 5.18 -8.57
C GLY A 257 -5.46 4.45 -9.87
N ILE A 258 -6.42 3.67 -10.35
CA ILE A 258 -6.32 2.96 -11.63
C ILE A 258 -6.32 4.00 -12.77
N LEU A 259 -7.25 4.95 -12.74
CA LEU A 259 -7.37 5.99 -13.79
C LEU A 259 -6.10 6.83 -13.89
N VAL A 260 -5.56 7.29 -12.76
CA VAL A 260 -4.29 8.06 -12.71
C VAL A 260 -3.14 7.22 -13.25
N SER A 261 -2.98 5.97 -12.77
CA SER A 261 -1.87 5.10 -13.18
C SER A 261 -1.88 4.80 -14.68
N LEU A 262 -3.05 4.62 -15.29
CA LEU A 262 -3.20 4.41 -16.72
C LEU A 262 -2.90 5.67 -17.55
N ASN A 263 -3.00 6.86 -16.98
CA ASN A 263 -2.83 8.14 -17.66
C ASN A 263 -1.53 8.87 -17.30
N VAL A 264 -0.57 8.23 -16.64
CA VAL A 264 0.70 8.84 -16.20
C VAL A 264 1.41 9.60 -17.32
N ARG A 265 1.53 8.98 -18.51
CA ARG A 265 2.19 9.63 -19.66
C ARG A 265 1.48 10.91 -20.12
N ARG A 266 0.13 10.91 -20.13
CA ARG A 266 -0.67 12.10 -20.47
C ARG A 266 -0.50 13.20 -19.43
N LEU A 267 -0.49 12.84 -18.15
CA LEU A 267 -0.28 13.78 -17.06
C LEU A 267 1.11 14.43 -17.15
N ILE A 268 2.17 13.65 -17.44
CA ILE A 268 3.52 14.21 -17.65
C ILE A 268 3.51 15.16 -18.85
N GLY A 269 2.85 14.81 -19.96
CA GLY A 269 2.72 15.67 -21.12
C GLY A 269 2.02 17.00 -20.84
N LEU A 270 0.99 17.00 -19.97
CA LEU A 270 0.25 18.20 -19.58
C LEU A 270 1.03 19.10 -18.61
N PHE A 271 1.73 18.54 -17.65
CA PHE A 271 2.41 19.29 -16.59
C PHE A 271 3.92 19.47 -16.85
N GLY A 272 4.48 18.76 -17.82
CA GLY A 272 5.86 18.88 -18.29
C GLY A 272 6.90 18.06 -17.52
N SER A 273 6.59 17.52 -16.30
CA SER A 273 7.49 16.62 -15.58
C SER A 273 6.76 15.81 -14.50
N GLU A 274 7.36 14.69 -14.07
CA GLU A 274 6.84 13.83 -13.01
C GLU A 274 6.66 14.60 -11.69
N THR A 275 7.63 15.42 -11.33
CA THR A 275 7.60 16.17 -10.07
C THR A 275 6.56 17.30 -10.08
N ARG A 276 6.26 17.89 -11.24
CA ARG A 276 5.16 18.87 -11.37
C ARG A 276 3.80 18.21 -11.25
N VAL A 277 3.61 17.03 -11.83
CA VAL A 277 2.38 16.24 -11.65
C VAL A 277 2.20 15.87 -10.17
N ALA A 278 3.28 15.41 -9.51
CA ALA A 278 3.25 15.10 -8.09
C ALA A 278 2.88 16.34 -7.24
N MET A 279 3.42 17.51 -7.58
CA MET A 279 3.09 18.79 -6.91
C MET A 279 1.60 19.14 -7.08
N ALA A 280 1.07 19.05 -8.29
CA ALA A 280 -0.36 19.24 -8.55
C ALA A 280 -1.21 18.23 -7.78
N GLY A 281 -0.75 16.98 -7.68
CA GLY A 281 -1.36 15.93 -6.88
C GLY A 281 -1.43 16.32 -5.39
N LEU A 282 -0.34 16.82 -4.81
CA LEU A 282 -0.32 17.26 -3.41
C LEU A 282 -1.27 18.45 -3.14
N MET A 283 -1.38 19.38 -4.09
CA MET A 283 -2.35 20.48 -3.99
C MET A 283 -3.79 19.96 -4.02
N LEU A 284 -4.08 19.04 -4.95
CA LEU A 284 -5.38 18.39 -5.04
C LEU A 284 -5.70 17.57 -3.79
N TYR A 285 -4.68 16.99 -3.17
CA TYR A 285 -4.78 16.23 -1.93
C TYR A 285 -5.28 17.08 -0.77
N ILE A 286 -4.76 18.32 -0.64
CA ILE A 286 -5.25 19.31 0.34
C ILE A 286 -6.73 19.63 0.09
N VAL A 287 -7.11 19.87 -1.17
CA VAL A 287 -8.51 20.13 -1.54
C VAL A 287 -9.41 18.96 -1.15
N GLY A 288 -8.95 17.72 -1.41
CA GLY A 288 -9.66 16.51 -0.99
C GLY A 288 -9.84 16.44 0.52
N ILE A 289 -8.79 16.71 1.31
CA ILE A 289 -8.87 16.74 2.79
C ILE A 289 -9.87 17.82 3.24
N GLY A 290 -9.83 19.01 2.62
CA GLY A 290 -10.79 20.07 2.90
C GLY A 290 -12.25 19.67 2.70
N GLY A 291 -12.53 18.84 1.69
CA GLY A 291 -13.87 18.30 1.45
C GLY A 291 -14.40 17.42 2.59
N PHE A 292 -13.53 16.76 3.36
CA PHE A 292 -13.93 15.99 4.55
C PHE A 292 -14.27 16.87 5.77
N MET A 293 -14.05 18.17 5.72
CA MET A 293 -14.52 19.11 6.75
C MET A 293 -16.03 19.33 6.66
N ILE A 294 -16.65 19.04 5.52
CA ILE A 294 -18.10 19.17 5.33
C ILE A 294 -18.77 17.97 6.03
N PRO A 295 -19.65 18.18 7.03
CA PRO A 295 -20.25 17.10 7.81
C PRO A 295 -21.44 16.45 7.09
N ASP A 296 -21.19 15.98 5.87
CA ASP A 296 -22.17 15.31 5.01
C ASP A 296 -21.55 14.11 4.32
N HIS A 297 -22.18 12.95 4.39
CA HIS A 297 -21.66 11.68 3.83
C HIS A 297 -21.46 11.75 2.32
N ARG A 298 -22.34 12.47 1.58
CA ARG A 298 -22.25 12.58 0.13
C ARG A 298 -21.08 13.47 -0.26
N ALA A 299 -20.88 14.58 0.48
CA ALA A 299 -19.75 15.46 0.30
C ALA A 299 -18.44 14.71 0.59
N MET A 300 -18.35 13.94 1.68
CA MET A 300 -17.19 13.10 2.00
C MET A 300 -16.94 12.02 0.93
N PHE A 301 -18.01 11.43 0.37
CA PHE A 301 -17.87 10.48 -0.73
C PHE A 301 -17.26 11.13 -1.97
N MET A 302 -17.70 12.31 -2.36
CA MET A 302 -17.10 13.05 -3.48
C MET A 302 -15.67 13.49 -3.17
N ALA A 303 -15.41 13.95 -1.93
CA ALA A 303 -14.08 14.30 -1.46
C ALA A 303 -13.09 13.13 -1.56
N MET A 304 -13.55 11.89 -1.37
CA MET A 304 -12.72 10.70 -1.50
C MET A 304 -12.14 10.54 -2.91
N PHE A 305 -12.88 10.88 -3.96
CA PHE A 305 -12.34 10.82 -5.33
C PHE A 305 -11.23 11.85 -5.54
N VAL A 306 -11.43 13.08 -5.06
CA VAL A 306 -10.41 14.15 -5.13
C VAL A 306 -9.19 13.77 -4.33
N PHE A 307 -9.37 13.29 -3.10
CA PHE A 307 -8.35 12.83 -2.19
C PHE A 307 -7.51 11.70 -2.80
N CYS A 308 -8.17 10.65 -3.30
CA CYS A 308 -7.48 9.54 -3.96
C CYS A 308 -6.75 10.01 -5.23
N THR A 309 -7.34 10.88 -6.04
CA THR A 309 -6.67 11.43 -7.23
C THR A 309 -5.35 12.12 -6.84
N GLY A 310 -5.39 13.00 -5.82
CA GLY A 310 -4.21 13.70 -5.34
C GLY A 310 -3.12 12.75 -4.85
N MET A 311 -3.49 11.79 -4.02
CA MET A 311 -2.58 10.76 -3.51
C MET A 311 -1.93 9.95 -4.65
N PHE A 312 -2.74 9.42 -5.56
CA PHE A 312 -2.22 8.55 -6.62
C PHE A 312 -1.43 9.33 -7.68
N MET A 313 -1.72 10.60 -7.92
CA MET A 313 -0.85 11.46 -8.73
C MET A 313 0.55 11.58 -8.11
N ALA A 314 0.65 11.87 -6.82
CA ALA A 314 1.94 11.93 -6.13
C ALA A 314 2.64 10.55 -6.11
N HIS A 315 1.95 9.50 -5.65
CA HIS A 315 2.55 8.18 -5.47
C HIS A 315 2.99 7.54 -6.79
N SER A 316 2.13 7.51 -7.82
CA SER A 316 2.43 6.86 -9.10
C SER A 316 3.60 7.52 -9.82
N LEU A 317 3.70 8.84 -9.75
CA LEU A 317 4.78 9.58 -10.40
C LEU A 317 6.11 9.44 -9.64
N LEU A 318 6.09 9.55 -8.31
CA LEU A 318 7.30 9.43 -7.50
C LEU A 318 7.86 8.00 -7.50
N SER A 319 6.99 6.97 -7.56
CA SER A 319 7.42 5.57 -7.70
C SER A 319 8.10 5.27 -9.04
N GLY A 320 7.77 6.01 -10.09
CA GLY A 320 8.49 5.98 -11.37
C GLY A 320 9.80 6.79 -11.30
N TYR A 321 9.71 8.01 -10.75
CA TYR A 321 10.81 8.96 -10.69
C TYR A 321 12.04 8.46 -9.93
N ILE A 322 11.85 7.64 -8.89
CA ILE A 322 12.96 7.02 -8.16
C ILE A 322 13.87 6.18 -9.08
N ASN A 323 13.30 5.53 -10.11
CA ASN A 323 14.08 4.73 -11.06
C ASN A 323 14.91 5.60 -12.02
N THR A 324 14.50 6.84 -12.21
CA THR A 324 15.25 7.85 -12.98
C THR A 324 16.42 8.38 -12.13
N LEU A 325 16.20 8.65 -10.85
CA LEU A 325 17.23 9.08 -9.91
C LEU A 325 18.25 7.96 -9.61
N ALA A 326 17.79 6.73 -9.44
CA ALA A 326 18.63 5.58 -9.11
C ALA A 326 19.16 4.91 -10.39
N ARG A 327 20.17 5.47 -11.01
CA ARG A 327 20.84 4.89 -12.21
C ARG A 327 21.42 3.52 -11.94
N SER A 328 22.09 3.37 -10.78
CA SER A 328 22.59 2.10 -10.22
C SER A 328 21.79 1.77 -8.95
N LYS A 329 21.81 0.52 -8.50
CA LYS A 329 21.18 0.08 -7.25
C LYS A 329 19.65 0.34 -7.18
N LYS A 330 18.95 0.28 -8.31
CA LYS A 330 17.49 0.51 -8.39
C LYS A 330 16.69 -0.36 -7.41
N GLY A 331 17.10 -1.61 -7.20
CA GLY A 331 16.43 -2.52 -6.26
C GLY A 331 16.47 -1.99 -4.82
N ILE A 332 17.62 -1.49 -4.36
CA ILE A 332 17.80 -0.92 -3.02
C ILE A 332 16.95 0.35 -2.89
N ALA A 333 17.04 1.25 -3.88
CA ALA A 333 16.30 2.50 -3.87
C ALA A 333 14.77 2.29 -3.80
N ASN A 334 14.24 1.36 -4.59
CA ASN A 334 12.82 1.00 -4.54
C ASN A 334 12.45 0.31 -3.22
N GLY A 335 13.31 -0.55 -2.68
CA GLY A 335 13.08 -1.18 -1.37
C GLY A 335 12.96 -0.15 -0.26
N VAL A 336 13.87 0.83 -0.20
CA VAL A 336 13.82 1.93 0.77
C VAL A 336 12.58 2.81 0.54
N TYR A 337 12.20 3.07 -0.72
CA TYR A 337 10.97 3.80 -1.05
C TYR A 337 9.74 3.11 -0.46
N ILE A 338 9.61 1.80 -0.62
CA ILE A 338 8.50 1.00 -0.09
C ILE A 338 8.53 1.01 1.45
N SER A 339 9.73 0.94 2.06
CA SER A 339 9.86 1.03 3.52
C SER A 339 9.36 2.36 4.05
N PHE A 340 9.80 3.49 3.49
CA PHE A 340 9.32 4.82 3.89
C PHE A 340 7.83 5.00 3.65
N TYR A 341 7.30 4.48 2.53
CA TYR A 341 5.86 4.46 2.24
C TYR A 341 5.08 3.77 3.37
N TYR A 342 5.39 2.52 3.69
CA TYR A 342 4.64 1.78 4.71
C TYR A 342 4.92 2.25 6.15
N LEU A 343 6.12 2.76 6.46
CA LEU A 343 6.39 3.41 7.75
C LEU A 343 5.54 4.67 7.91
N GLY A 344 5.44 5.49 6.86
CA GLY A 344 4.52 6.63 6.82
C GLY A 344 3.09 6.19 7.11
N GLY A 345 2.59 5.15 6.41
CA GLY A 345 1.27 4.61 6.63
C GLY A 345 1.04 4.06 8.04
N THR A 346 2.01 3.35 8.59
CA THR A 346 1.94 2.79 9.96
C THR A 346 1.83 3.90 11.01
N ILE A 347 2.71 4.89 10.94
CA ILE A 347 2.70 6.00 11.90
C ILE A 347 1.46 6.88 11.66
N GLY A 348 1.12 7.14 10.39
CA GLY A 348 -0.04 7.92 9.99
C GLY A 348 -1.37 7.28 10.36
N SER A 349 -1.45 5.94 10.40
CA SER A 349 -2.66 5.26 10.85
C SER A 349 -2.94 5.45 12.34
N PHE A 350 -1.95 5.75 13.15
CA PHE A 350 -2.08 5.83 14.61
C PHE A 350 -1.84 7.25 15.17
N ALA A 351 -0.70 7.88 14.85
CA ALA A 351 -0.26 9.10 15.52
C ALA A 351 -1.24 10.29 15.43
N PRO A 352 -1.86 10.62 14.27
CA PRO A 352 -2.82 11.72 14.22
C PRO A 352 -4.13 11.40 14.94
N GLY A 353 -4.38 10.14 15.28
CA GLY A 353 -5.54 9.72 16.06
C GLY A 353 -5.57 10.26 17.48
N ILE A 354 -4.40 10.56 18.04
CA ILE A 354 -4.31 11.27 19.33
C ILE A 354 -5.01 12.62 19.22
N LEU A 355 -4.81 13.34 18.12
CA LEU A 355 -5.49 14.61 17.87
C LEU A 355 -6.98 14.43 17.60
N TYR A 356 -7.38 13.32 16.93
CA TYR A 356 -8.79 12.99 16.73
C TYR A 356 -9.52 12.77 18.07
N GLU A 357 -8.95 11.97 18.96
CA GLU A 357 -9.59 11.65 20.25
C GLU A 357 -9.68 12.87 21.19
N HIS A 358 -8.67 13.75 21.23
CA HIS A 358 -8.62 14.85 22.16
C HIS A 358 -9.23 16.15 21.62
N PHE A 359 -9.13 16.39 20.31
CA PHE A 359 -9.49 17.68 19.71
C PHE A 359 -10.50 17.54 18.55
N GLY A 360 -10.90 16.32 18.21
CA GLY A 360 -11.92 16.03 17.22
C GLY A 360 -11.46 16.11 15.76
N TRP A 361 -12.43 15.94 14.86
CA TRP A 361 -12.22 15.70 13.44
C TRP A 361 -11.50 16.85 12.71
N ASN A 362 -11.88 18.09 12.97
CA ASN A 362 -11.32 19.24 12.23
C ASN A 362 -9.84 19.48 12.57
N VAL A 363 -9.41 19.31 13.83
CA VAL A 363 -8.00 19.40 14.23
C VAL A 363 -7.20 18.24 13.65
N PHE A 364 -7.77 17.05 13.65
CA PHE A 364 -7.19 15.89 12.96
C PHE A 364 -6.96 16.20 11.47
N LEU A 365 -7.96 16.69 10.73
CA LEU A 365 -7.80 17.06 9.31
C LEU A 365 -6.76 18.18 9.10
N ALA A 366 -6.74 19.18 9.98
CA ALA A 366 -5.73 20.26 9.93
C ALA A 366 -4.30 19.69 10.09
N SER A 367 -4.10 18.70 10.96
CA SER A 367 -2.80 18.03 11.11
C SER A 367 -2.38 17.27 9.84
N LEU A 368 -3.34 16.65 9.15
CA LEU A 368 -3.09 15.98 7.87
C LEU A 368 -2.74 17.00 6.78
N ILE A 369 -3.42 18.15 6.71
CA ILE A 369 -3.08 19.25 5.79
C ILE A 369 -1.66 19.75 6.07
N LEU A 370 -1.30 19.97 7.33
CA LEU A 370 0.06 20.38 7.71
C LEU A 370 1.11 19.37 7.23
N MET A 371 0.82 18.07 7.34
CA MET A 371 1.72 17.03 6.84
C MET A 371 1.85 17.05 5.31
N VAL A 372 0.77 17.34 4.57
CA VAL A 372 0.85 17.54 3.10
C VAL A 372 1.65 18.79 2.76
N CYS A 373 1.52 19.88 3.51
CA CYS A 373 2.37 21.07 3.35
C CYS A 373 3.85 20.72 3.54
N GLY A 374 4.18 19.89 4.54
CA GLY A 374 5.53 19.33 4.70
C GLY A 374 5.99 18.53 3.48
N ALA A 375 5.12 17.68 2.91
CA ALA A 375 5.40 16.93 1.68
C ALA A 375 5.69 17.87 0.48
N ILE A 376 4.94 18.98 0.36
CA ILE A 376 5.15 19.99 -0.68
C ILE A 376 6.53 20.63 -0.53
N VAL A 377 6.95 20.98 0.69
CA VAL A 377 8.29 21.52 0.97
C VAL A 377 9.37 20.49 0.60
N CYS A 378 9.20 19.22 0.99
CA CYS A 378 10.13 18.15 0.64
C CYS A 378 10.24 17.99 -0.88
N LEU A 379 9.12 17.97 -1.60
CA LEU A 379 9.09 17.83 -3.05
C LEU A 379 9.73 19.04 -3.76
N TYR A 380 9.51 20.24 -3.26
CA TYR A 380 10.17 21.44 -3.76
C TYR A 380 11.69 21.41 -3.57
N ARG A 381 12.16 20.93 -2.40
CA ARG A 381 13.59 20.71 -2.14
C ARG A 381 14.17 19.65 -3.08
N LEU A 382 13.43 18.56 -3.31
CA LEU A 382 13.81 17.53 -4.27
C LEU A 382 14.02 18.10 -5.67
N GLN A 383 13.09 18.93 -6.16
CA GLN A 383 13.17 19.55 -7.49
C GLN A 383 14.43 20.42 -7.62
N ARG A 384 14.75 21.22 -6.59
CA ARG A 384 15.95 22.08 -6.59
C ARG A 384 17.23 21.26 -6.62
N VAL A 385 17.34 20.22 -5.77
CA VAL A 385 18.53 19.36 -5.70
C VAL A 385 18.70 18.58 -6.99
N ALA A 386 17.64 18.01 -7.56
CA ALA A 386 17.71 17.27 -8.79
C ALA A 386 18.14 18.14 -9.99
N ALA A 387 17.70 19.41 -10.03
CA ALA A 387 18.12 20.35 -11.06
C ALA A 387 19.63 20.68 -10.98
N VAL A 388 20.20 20.79 -9.77
CA VAL A 388 21.63 21.04 -9.57
C VAL A 388 22.46 19.82 -9.98
N VAL A 389 22.04 18.61 -9.61
CA VAL A 389 22.72 17.36 -9.97
C VAL A 389 22.75 17.15 -11.49
N LEU A 390 21.62 17.38 -12.17
CA LEU A 390 21.54 17.26 -13.62
C LEU A 390 22.38 18.32 -14.34
N ALA A 391 22.47 19.53 -13.81
CA ALA A 391 23.32 20.60 -14.36
C ALA A 391 24.81 20.24 -14.26
N ALA A 392 25.26 19.76 -13.09
CA ALA A 392 26.67 19.35 -12.86
C ALA A 392 27.08 18.18 -13.79
N GLU A 393 26.20 17.20 -13.98
CA GLU A 393 26.47 16.07 -14.87
C GLU A 393 26.58 16.47 -16.37
N ASN A 394 25.78 17.45 -16.79
CA ASN A 394 25.87 17.98 -18.16
C ASN A 394 27.20 18.74 -18.39
N ASP A 395 27.70 19.45 -17.39
CA ASP A 395 28.99 20.16 -17.47
C ASP A 395 30.17 19.17 -17.54
N GLU A 396 30.12 18.05 -16.78
CA GLU A 396 31.15 16.99 -16.87
C GLU A 396 31.13 16.24 -18.21
N SER A 397 29.99 16.12 -18.86
CA SER A 397 29.86 15.46 -20.17
C SER A 397 30.33 16.32 -21.37
N ILE A 398 30.61 17.62 -21.14
CA ILE A 398 31.05 18.60 -22.15
C ILE A 398 32.56 18.84 -22.04
N GLN A 399 33.23 18.37 -20.97
CA GLN A 399 34.70 18.43 -20.92
C GLN A 399 35.30 17.28 -21.77
N PRO A 400 36.14 17.59 -22.78
CA PRO A 400 36.68 16.65 -23.76
C PRO A 400 37.67 15.65 -23.16
#